data_ba1672ca3a400e2a3a4754078ed1af66
#
_entry.id   ba1672ca3a400e2a3a4754078ed1af66
#
_cell.length_a   1.000
_cell.length_b   1.000
_cell.length_c   1.000
_cell.angle_alpha   90.00
_cell.angle_beta   90.00
_cell.angle_gamma   90.00
#
_symmetry.space_group_name_H-M   'P 1'
#
loop_
_entity.id
_entity.type
_entity.pdbx_description
1 polymer ?
#
loop_
_entity_poly.entity_id
_entity_poly.type
_entity_poly.pdbx_seq_one_letter_code
_entity_poly.pdbx_strand_id
1 'polypeptide(L)'
;MNDNTVNALIIFVDVRGFTKWASQTDVFPFIDEFGQSFQKILTDEFKYPDFFQKNLGDGALLIQELIEKTNSSFLEKTIANTIKSIYDVENKFKRLCENTSLSNGCKVNLNLGWGITKGHIKKTDSDYIGSEVNKGARLCSIARPCGIVIDKDDFQVLPKKFKGFDVKFYHQTRNLKGITDTVDVWVTKEIANQFLTRENIKLTPEVHVAGTCFKNENGVLKVLLAKRSNTRKLYPNLYEGCGGQLSNNETFVTGVARHYKLEFGLDVEVFEHMHKFYYIQQPNEPIIPGIRFLCKYIEGNPLSENHSEFNWLSLDEIKRIPEEKFIPELKKDFLECFDLFEKNVV
;
A
#
# COMPACT_ATOMS: atom_id res chain seq x y z
N MET A 1 -14.60 -41.47 -28.81
CA MET A 1 -14.98 -40.08 -28.56
C MET A 1 -13.70 -39.28 -28.63
N ASN A 2 -13.56 -38.39 -29.60
CA ASN A 2 -12.39 -37.48 -29.65
C ASN A 2 -12.47 -36.59 -28.39
N ASP A 3 -11.58 -36.82 -27.47
CA ASP A 3 -11.46 -35.97 -26.30
C ASP A 3 -10.74 -34.70 -26.75
N ASN A 4 -11.50 -33.64 -27.00
CA ASN A 4 -10.98 -32.33 -27.41
C ASN A 4 -10.40 -31.57 -26.21
N THR A 5 -9.94 -32.27 -25.16
CA THR A 5 -9.28 -31.67 -24.01
C THR A 5 -7.84 -31.34 -24.37
N VAL A 6 -7.46 -30.09 -24.13
CA VAL A 6 -6.10 -29.59 -24.35
C VAL A 6 -5.56 -28.96 -23.06
N ASN A 7 -4.25 -29.09 -22.83
CA ASN A 7 -3.58 -28.29 -21.81
C ASN A 7 -3.21 -26.94 -22.40
N ALA A 8 -3.53 -25.86 -21.74
CA ALA A 8 -3.34 -24.53 -22.31
C ALA A 8 -2.88 -23.49 -21.25
N LEU A 9 -2.12 -22.51 -21.73
CA LEU A 9 -1.91 -21.23 -21.07
C LEU A 9 -3.11 -20.34 -21.40
N ILE A 10 -3.69 -19.73 -20.39
CA ILE A 10 -4.90 -18.93 -20.47
C ILE A 10 -4.59 -17.53 -19.95
N ILE A 11 -4.81 -16.51 -20.77
CA ILE A 11 -4.52 -15.13 -20.44
C ILE A 11 -5.78 -14.31 -20.68
N PHE A 12 -6.19 -13.56 -19.67
CA PHE A 12 -7.21 -12.53 -19.80
C PHE A 12 -6.56 -11.16 -19.68
N VAL A 13 -7.03 -10.23 -20.49
CA VAL A 13 -6.71 -8.80 -20.38
C VAL A 13 -7.99 -7.99 -20.37
N ASP A 14 -7.99 -6.88 -19.62
CA ASP A 14 -9.13 -5.97 -19.50
C ASP A 14 -8.63 -4.53 -19.35
N VAL A 15 -9.30 -3.58 -20.03
CA VAL A 15 -8.94 -2.17 -19.96
C VAL A 15 -9.56 -1.51 -18.74
N ARG A 16 -8.72 -1.12 -17.80
CA ARG A 16 -9.15 -0.50 -16.56
C ARG A 16 -9.59 0.95 -16.76
N GLY A 17 -10.79 1.26 -16.26
CA GLY A 17 -11.37 2.58 -16.42
C GLY A 17 -12.14 2.82 -17.72
N PHE A 18 -12.19 1.82 -18.60
CA PHE A 18 -12.83 1.94 -19.93
C PHE A 18 -14.29 2.38 -19.83
N THR A 19 -15.13 1.73 -19.05
CA THR A 19 -16.55 2.08 -18.89
C THR A 19 -16.76 3.56 -18.51
N LYS A 20 -15.95 4.06 -17.54
CA LYS A 20 -16.01 5.46 -17.11
C LYS A 20 -15.53 6.41 -18.21
N TRP A 21 -14.49 6.05 -18.95
CA TRP A 21 -13.98 6.84 -20.06
C TRP A 21 -14.98 6.84 -21.21
N ALA A 22 -15.47 5.68 -21.64
CA ALA A 22 -16.41 5.52 -22.74
C ALA A 22 -17.81 6.16 -22.49
N SER A 23 -18.17 6.45 -21.24
CA SER A 23 -19.42 7.16 -20.92
C SER A 23 -19.35 8.68 -21.10
N GLN A 24 -18.16 9.23 -21.42
CA GLN A 24 -17.99 10.67 -21.67
C GLN A 24 -18.43 11.00 -23.10
N THR A 25 -19.22 12.06 -23.26
CA THR A 25 -19.85 12.42 -24.55
C THR A 25 -18.81 12.82 -25.60
N ASP A 26 -17.70 13.40 -25.21
CA ASP A 26 -16.61 13.85 -26.05
C ASP A 26 -15.73 12.73 -26.59
N VAL A 27 -15.75 11.56 -25.96
CA VAL A 27 -14.98 10.38 -26.39
C VAL A 27 -15.76 9.43 -27.30
N PHE A 28 -17.07 9.51 -27.30
CA PHE A 28 -17.94 8.61 -28.05
C PHE A 28 -17.54 8.41 -29.52
N PRO A 29 -17.11 9.45 -30.26
CA PRO A 29 -16.68 9.29 -31.66
C PRO A 29 -15.42 8.44 -31.86
N PHE A 30 -14.61 8.22 -30.81
CA PHE A 30 -13.30 7.57 -30.92
C PHE A 30 -13.25 6.17 -30.30
N ILE A 31 -14.32 5.72 -29.65
CA ILE A 31 -14.36 4.44 -28.93
C ILE A 31 -14.04 3.27 -29.81
N ASP A 32 -14.67 3.24 -31.03
CA ASP A 32 -14.49 2.13 -31.96
C ASP A 32 -13.06 2.08 -32.52
N GLU A 33 -12.51 3.22 -32.92
CA GLU A 33 -11.12 3.33 -33.40
C GLU A 33 -10.12 2.94 -32.34
N PHE A 34 -10.33 3.41 -31.12
CA PHE A 34 -9.51 3.04 -29.96
C PHE A 34 -9.55 1.54 -29.68
N GLY A 35 -10.76 0.95 -29.66
CA GLY A 35 -10.96 -0.47 -29.46
C GLY A 35 -10.30 -1.32 -30.56
N GLN A 36 -10.46 -0.96 -31.82
CA GLN A 36 -9.82 -1.63 -32.96
C GLN A 36 -8.29 -1.54 -32.88
N SER A 37 -7.75 -0.38 -32.52
CA SER A 37 -6.31 -0.16 -32.35
C SER A 37 -5.76 -1.02 -31.21
N PHE A 38 -6.47 -1.13 -30.07
CA PHE A 38 -6.10 -2.01 -28.98
C PHE A 38 -6.12 -3.48 -29.38
N GLN A 39 -7.17 -3.95 -30.06
CA GLN A 39 -7.25 -5.33 -30.56
C GLN A 39 -6.11 -5.64 -31.55
N LYS A 40 -5.74 -4.69 -32.40
CA LYS A 40 -4.59 -4.83 -33.29
C LYS A 40 -3.28 -4.98 -32.52
N ILE A 41 -3.06 -4.19 -31.46
CA ILE A 41 -1.88 -4.32 -30.60
C ILE A 41 -1.80 -5.73 -30.02
N LEU A 42 -2.92 -6.29 -29.53
CA LEU A 42 -2.97 -7.65 -29.00
C LEU A 42 -2.61 -8.69 -30.06
N THR A 43 -3.23 -8.58 -31.26
CA THR A 43 -2.99 -9.53 -32.36
C THR A 43 -1.54 -9.47 -32.87
N ASP A 44 -0.91 -8.30 -32.86
CA ASP A 44 0.48 -8.14 -33.29
C ASP A 44 1.48 -8.76 -32.31
N GLU A 45 1.16 -8.82 -31.00
CA GLU A 45 2.02 -9.40 -29.97
C GLU A 45 1.71 -10.87 -29.68
N PHE A 46 0.44 -11.28 -29.76
CA PHE A 46 -0.04 -12.65 -29.53
C PHE A 46 -0.55 -13.27 -30.81
N LYS A 47 0.37 -13.63 -31.71
CA LYS A 47 0.05 -14.01 -33.09
C LYS A 47 -0.53 -15.42 -33.23
N TYR A 48 -1.55 -15.54 -34.11
CA TYR A 48 -1.98 -16.84 -34.63
C TYR A 48 -0.88 -17.45 -35.53
N PRO A 49 -0.64 -18.80 -35.54
CA PRO A 49 -1.44 -19.83 -34.86
C PRO A 49 -1.05 -20.10 -33.38
N ASP A 50 0.01 -19.47 -32.86
CA ASP A 50 0.51 -19.76 -31.51
C ASP A 50 -0.52 -19.39 -30.44
N PHE A 51 -1.32 -18.34 -30.70
CA PHE A 51 -2.37 -17.90 -29.81
C PHE A 51 -3.73 -17.84 -30.50
N PHE A 52 -4.75 -18.42 -29.85
CA PHE A 52 -6.14 -18.11 -30.11
C PHE A 52 -6.50 -16.80 -29.39
N GLN A 53 -7.23 -15.91 -30.06
CA GLN A 53 -7.69 -14.66 -29.50
C GLN A 53 -9.21 -14.53 -29.65
N LYS A 54 -9.88 -14.19 -28.53
CA LYS A 54 -11.31 -13.85 -28.51
C LYS A 54 -11.49 -12.46 -27.90
N ASN A 55 -12.13 -11.58 -28.64
CA ASN A 55 -12.48 -10.24 -28.18
C ASN A 55 -13.64 -10.32 -27.16
N LEU A 56 -13.54 -9.58 -26.06
CA LEU A 56 -14.52 -9.53 -24.98
C LEU A 56 -15.03 -8.09 -24.74
N GLY A 57 -15.07 -7.26 -25.75
CA GLY A 57 -15.42 -5.85 -25.65
C GLY A 57 -14.18 -5.01 -25.32
N ASP A 58 -14.08 -4.51 -24.09
CA ASP A 58 -12.91 -3.76 -23.59
C ASP A 58 -11.76 -4.65 -23.12
N GLY A 59 -11.83 -5.95 -23.40
CA GLY A 59 -10.81 -6.93 -23.05
C GLY A 59 -10.65 -8.02 -24.10
N ALA A 60 -9.83 -9.02 -23.79
CA ALA A 60 -9.64 -10.19 -24.62
C ALA A 60 -9.27 -11.44 -23.79
N LEU A 61 -9.62 -12.61 -24.35
CA LEU A 61 -9.10 -13.91 -23.93
C LEU A 61 -8.07 -14.35 -24.97
N LEU A 62 -6.89 -14.75 -24.48
CA LEU A 62 -5.79 -15.27 -25.27
C LEU A 62 -5.46 -16.68 -24.75
N ILE A 63 -5.38 -17.65 -25.65
CA ILE A 63 -5.09 -19.04 -25.30
C ILE A 63 -3.94 -19.55 -26.15
N GLN A 64 -2.97 -20.15 -25.51
CA GLN A 64 -1.88 -20.89 -26.13
C GLN A 64 -1.97 -22.36 -25.74
N GLU A 65 -2.19 -23.26 -26.69
CA GLU A 65 -2.13 -24.70 -26.42
C GLU A 65 -0.70 -25.11 -26.09
N LEU A 66 -0.53 -25.88 -24.99
CA LEU A 66 0.74 -26.36 -24.53
C LEU A 66 0.92 -27.82 -24.94
N ILE A 67 2.16 -28.21 -25.28
CA ILE A 67 2.48 -29.59 -25.61
C ILE A 67 2.39 -30.45 -24.33
N GLU A 68 1.74 -31.60 -24.37
CA GLU A 68 1.49 -32.47 -23.20
C GLU A 68 2.73 -32.84 -22.37
N LYS A 69 3.93 -32.84 -22.93
CA LYS A 69 5.20 -33.13 -22.25
C LYS A 69 5.96 -31.87 -21.85
N THR A 70 5.28 -30.84 -21.41
CA THR A 70 5.90 -29.59 -20.98
C THR A 70 6.71 -29.81 -19.69
N ASN A 71 8.03 -29.74 -19.77
CA ASN A 71 8.89 -29.74 -18.58
C ASN A 71 8.91 -28.34 -17.93
N SER A 72 9.40 -28.25 -16.69
CA SER A 72 9.47 -26.99 -15.94
C SER A 72 10.23 -25.89 -16.69
N SER A 73 11.33 -26.22 -17.37
CA SER A 73 12.14 -25.27 -18.14
C SER A 73 11.41 -24.68 -19.34
N PHE A 74 10.59 -25.48 -20.03
CA PHE A 74 9.76 -24.99 -21.14
C PHE A 74 8.67 -24.04 -20.59
N LEU A 75 8.06 -24.41 -19.48
CA LEU A 75 7.01 -23.59 -18.85
C LEU A 75 7.57 -22.24 -18.34
N GLU A 76 8.77 -22.26 -17.73
CA GLU A 76 9.47 -21.02 -17.34
C GLU A 76 9.78 -20.11 -18.54
N LYS A 77 10.21 -20.69 -19.65
CA LYS A 77 10.44 -19.94 -20.89
C LYS A 77 9.15 -19.39 -21.48
N THR A 78 8.07 -20.19 -21.48
CA THR A 78 6.76 -19.78 -21.97
C THR A 78 6.23 -18.60 -21.16
N ILE A 79 6.22 -18.69 -19.83
CA ILE A 79 5.74 -17.60 -18.98
C ILE A 79 6.62 -16.35 -19.09
N ALA A 80 7.95 -16.50 -19.23
CA ALA A 80 8.86 -15.38 -19.45
C ALA A 80 8.57 -14.65 -20.77
N ASN A 81 8.34 -15.37 -21.85
CA ASN A 81 7.98 -14.80 -23.15
C ASN A 81 6.62 -14.12 -23.08
N THR A 82 5.64 -14.74 -22.43
CA THR A 82 4.31 -14.18 -22.23
C THR A 82 4.37 -12.85 -21.46
N ILE A 83 5.11 -12.79 -20.36
CA ILE A 83 5.29 -11.56 -19.59
C ILE A 83 5.97 -10.49 -20.44
N LYS A 84 6.95 -10.87 -21.27
CA LYS A 84 7.58 -9.94 -22.22
C LYS A 84 6.56 -9.36 -23.21
N SER A 85 5.74 -10.20 -23.86
CA SER A 85 4.69 -9.74 -24.78
C SER A 85 3.67 -8.84 -24.08
N ILE A 86 3.30 -9.13 -22.82
CA ILE A 86 2.45 -8.26 -22.01
C ILE A 86 3.07 -6.86 -21.86
N TYR A 87 4.34 -6.77 -21.50
CA TYR A 87 5.02 -5.47 -21.39
C TYR A 87 5.12 -4.72 -22.72
N ASP A 88 5.33 -5.45 -23.83
CA ASP A 88 5.34 -4.84 -25.16
C ASP A 88 3.95 -4.29 -25.52
N VAL A 89 2.87 -5.01 -25.16
CA VAL A 89 1.48 -4.52 -25.27
C VAL A 89 1.26 -3.29 -24.40
N GLU A 90 1.66 -3.31 -23.12
CA GLU A 90 1.48 -2.18 -22.20
C GLU A 90 2.17 -0.91 -22.71
N ASN A 91 3.38 -1.04 -23.24
CA ASN A 91 4.09 0.10 -23.84
C ASN A 91 3.38 0.67 -25.08
N LYS A 92 2.87 -0.20 -25.94
CA LYS A 92 2.10 0.21 -27.13
C LYS A 92 0.74 0.81 -26.74
N PHE A 93 0.07 0.22 -25.75
CA PHE A 93 -1.19 0.72 -25.21
C PHE A 93 -1.04 2.11 -24.58
N LYS A 94 0.02 2.34 -23.84
CA LYS A 94 0.33 3.67 -23.29
C LYS A 94 0.47 4.71 -24.40
N ARG A 95 1.21 4.39 -25.48
CA ARG A 95 1.34 5.27 -26.64
C ARG A 95 -0.01 5.50 -27.35
N LEU A 96 -0.85 4.48 -27.43
CA LEU A 96 -2.20 4.63 -27.96
C LEU A 96 -3.02 5.63 -27.14
N CYS A 97 -3.00 5.54 -25.81
CA CYS A 97 -3.66 6.49 -24.91
C CYS A 97 -3.12 7.91 -25.06
N GLU A 98 -1.80 8.07 -25.14
CA GLU A 98 -1.15 9.37 -25.35
C GLU A 98 -1.54 10.00 -26.68
N ASN A 99 -1.48 9.23 -27.78
CA ASN A 99 -1.85 9.69 -29.12
C ASN A 99 -3.33 10.05 -29.21
N THR A 100 -4.21 9.23 -28.65
CA THR A 100 -5.66 9.52 -28.60
C THR A 100 -5.93 10.80 -27.80
N SER A 101 -5.22 11.02 -26.69
CA SER A 101 -5.34 12.24 -25.90
C SER A 101 -4.91 13.49 -26.68
N LEU A 102 -3.79 13.41 -27.41
CA LEU A 102 -3.27 14.52 -28.21
C LEU A 102 -4.16 14.86 -29.41
N SER A 103 -4.64 13.82 -30.12
CA SER A 103 -5.44 14.01 -31.34
C SER A 103 -6.83 14.56 -31.07
N ASN A 104 -7.42 14.22 -29.91
CA ASN A 104 -8.83 14.52 -29.63
C ASN A 104 -9.03 15.53 -28.49
N GLY A 105 -7.95 16.05 -27.89
CA GLY A 105 -8.03 17.02 -26.79
C GLY A 105 -8.65 16.50 -25.49
N CYS A 106 -8.88 15.17 -25.39
CA CYS A 106 -9.43 14.53 -24.21
C CYS A 106 -8.37 13.73 -23.47
N LYS A 107 -8.42 13.71 -22.14
CA LYS A 107 -7.46 12.95 -21.32
C LYS A 107 -7.85 11.47 -21.30
N VAL A 108 -7.04 10.60 -21.89
CA VAL A 108 -7.19 9.14 -21.80
C VAL A 108 -6.29 8.62 -20.69
N ASN A 109 -6.89 8.21 -19.56
CA ASN A 109 -6.19 7.67 -18.41
C ASN A 109 -6.66 6.22 -18.17
N LEU A 110 -6.25 5.34 -19.05
CA LEU A 110 -6.61 3.92 -19.07
C LEU A 110 -5.36 3.09 -18.77
N ASN A 111 -5.55 1.91 -18.18
CA ASN A 111 -4.50 0.96 -17.85
C ASN A 111 -4.97 -0.45 -18.22
N LEU A 112 -4.07 -1.44 -18.15
CA LEU A 112 -4.40 -2.84 -18.40
C LEU A 112 -4.30 -3.66 -17.12
N GLY A 113 -5.21 -4.62 -16.97
CA GLY A 113 -5.15 -5.66 -15.94
C GLY A 113 -5.12 -7.03 -16.58
N TRP A 114 -4.21 -7.90 -16.12
CA TRP A 114 -3.95 -9.20 -16.70
C TRP A 114 -4.16 -10.32 -15.69
N GLY A 115 -4.78 -11.41 -16.12
CA GLY A 115 -4.91 -12.65 -15.34
C GLY A 115 -4.33 -13.82 -16.11
N ILE A 116 -3.45 -14.61 -15.50
CA ILE A 116 -2.76 -15.74 -16.14
C ILE A 116 -2.94 -17.01 -15.30
N THR A 117 -3.36 -18.08 -15.96
CA THR A 117 -3.45 -19.42 -15.39
C THR A 117 -3.14 -20.46 -16.46
N LYS A 118 -3.01 -21.72 -16.11
CA LYS A 118 -2.92 -22.83 -17.07
C LYS A 118 -3.74 -24.01 -16.61
N GLY A 119 -4.08 -24.90 -17.51
CA GLY A 119 -4.72 -26.15 -17.17
C GLY A 119 -5.46 -26.77 -18.35
N HIS A 120 -6.23 -27.80 -18.02
CA HIS A 120 -6.96 -28.55 -19.02
C HIS A 120 -8.30 -27.87 -19.30
N ILE A 121 -8.53 -27.59 -20.56
CA ILE A 121 -9.74 -26.95 -21.07
C ILE A 121 -10.26 -27.70 -22.29
N LYS A 122 -11.55 -27.58 -22.56
CA LYS A 122 -12.17 -28.21 -23.74
C LYS A 122 -12.14 -27.24 -24.91
N LYS A 123 -11.55 -27.70 -26.02
CA LYS A 123 -11.59 -26.99 -27.30
C LYS A 123 -12.90 -27.33 -28.02
N THR A 124 -13.60 -26.34 -28.53
CA THR A 124 -14.75 -26.46 -29.40
C THR A 124 -14.36 -25.95 -30.81
N ASP A 125 -15.29 -26.00 -31.77
CA ASP A 125 -15.00 -25.56 -33.13
C ASP A 125 -14.61 -24.07 -33.22
N SER A 126 -15.06 -23.23 -32.28
CA SER A 126 -14.86 -21.78 -32.32
C SER A 126 -14.44 -21.17 -30.97
N ASP A 127 -14.29 -21.97 -29.90
CA ASP A 127 -14.05 -21.43 -28.58
C ASP A 127 -13.35 -22.45 -27.64
N TYR A 128 -13.01 -21.99 -26.46
CA TYR A 128 -12.46 -22.81 -25.37
C TYR A 128 -13.31 -22.62 -24.10
N ILE A 129 -13.63 -23.74 -23.43
CA ILE A 129 -14.44 -23.73 -22.21
C ILE A 129 -13.81 -24.59 -21.11
N GLY A 130 -14.00 -24.20 -19.87
CA GLY A 130 -13.53 -24.94 -18.71
C GLY A 130 -13.43 -24.10 -17.45
N SER A 131 -13.19 -24.76 -16.33
CA SER A 131 -12.98 -24.12 -15.03
C SER A 131 -11.81 -23.15 -15.05
N GLU A 132 -10.72 -23.53 -15.74
CA GLU A 132 -9.51 -22.71 -15.81
C GLU A 132 -9.71 -21.42 -16.62
N VAL A 133 -10.60 -21.45 -17.63
CA VAL A 133 -11.00 -20.20 -18.34
C VAL A 133 -11.71 -19.26 -17.37
N ASN A 134 -12.63 -19.79 -16.56
CA ASN A 134 -13.31 -18.99 -15.53
C ASN A 134 -12.33 -18.46 -14.46
N LYS A 135 -11.37 -19.29 -14.03
CA LYS A 135 -10.32 -18.91 -13.07
C LYS A 135 -9.48 -17.76 -13.63
N GLY A 136 -9.02 -17.85 -14.89
CA GLY A 136 -8.27 -16.78 -15.57
C GLY A 136 -9.03 -15.46 -15.59
N ALA A 137 -10.33 -15.48 -15.90
CA ALA A 137 -11.19 -14.28 -15.84
C ALA A 137 -11.26 -13.68 -14.43
N ARG A 138 -11.33 -14.53 -13.38
CA ARG A 138 -11.32 -14.08 -11.98
C ARG A 138 -9.98 -13.48 -11.55
N LEU A 139 -8.87 -14.09 -11.96
CA LEU A 139 -7.53 -13.52 -11.74
C LEU A 139 -7.41 -12.15 -12.42
N CYS A 140 -7.86 -12.02 -13.67
CA CYS A 140 -7.92 -10.72 -14.34
C CYS A 140 -8.77 -9.72 -13.52
N SER A 141 -9.92 -10.10 -13.00
CA SER A 141 -10.81 -9.19 -12.26
C SER A 141 -10.16 -8.54 -11.04
N ILE A 142 -9.21 -9.22 -10.39
CA ILE A 142 -8.45 -8.71 -9.24
C ILE A 142 -7.15 -7.97 -9.62
N ALA A 143 -6.77 -7.93 -10.90
CA ALA A 143 -5.63 -7.16 -11.40
C ALA A 143 -5.95 -5.65 -11.42
N ARG A 144 -6.09 -5.05 -10.26
CA ARG A 144 -6.46 -3.64 -10.05
C ARG A 144 -5.42 -2.93 -9.18
N PRO A 145 -5.11 -1.65 -9.47
CA PRO A 145 -5.65 -0.77 -10.52
C PRO A 145 -5.20 -1.15 -11.93
N CYS A 146 -4.08 -1.83 -12.05
CA CYS A 146 -3.47 -2.38 -13.26
C CYS A 146 -2.40 -3.41 -12.86
N GLY A 147 -1.85 -4.13 -13.83
CA GLY A 147 -0.75 -5.07 -13.62
C GLY A 147 -1.15 -6.52 -13.86
N ILE A 148 -0.31 -7.45 -13.41
CA ILE A 148 -0.41 -8.87 -13.73
C ILE A 148 -0.70 -9.69 -12.47
N VAL A 149 -1.66 -10.60 -12.57
CA VAL A 149 -1.95 -11.65 -11.58
C VAL A 149 -1.72 -13.01 -12.23
N ILE A 150 -0.88 -13.83 -11.63
CA ILE A 150 -0.53 -15.17 -12.11
C ILE A 150 -0.89 -16.19 -11.04
N ASP A 151 -1.56 -17.26 -11.41
CA ASP A 151 -1.80 -18.38 -10.51
C ASP A 151 -0.48 -18.99 -10.05
N LYS A 152 -0.26 -19.10 -8.73
CA LYS A 152 1.00 -19.60 -8.18
C LYS A 152 1.06 -21.12 -8.21
N ASP A 153 -0.06 -21.83 -8.10
CA ASP A 153 -0.07 -23.28 -8.15
C ASP A 153 0.30 -23.79 -9.54
N ASP A 154 -0.09 -23.04 -10.57
CA ASP A 154 0.27 -23.31 -11.95
C ASP A 154 1.72 -22.94 -12.29
N PHE A 155 2.24 -21.90 -11.64
CA PHE A 155 3.58 -21.33 -11.86
C PHE A 155 4.30 -21.15 -10.53
N GLN A 156 4.75 -22.25 -9.91
CA GLN A 156 5.38 -22.23 -8.58
C GLN A 156 6.63 -21.35 -8.51
N VAL A 157 7.37 -21.28 -9.61
CA VAL A 157 8.59 -20.44 -9.74
C VAL A 157 8.48 -19.58 -10.98
N LEU A 158 8.64 -18.26 -10.79
CA LEU A 158 8.75 -17.31 -11.89
C LEU A 158 10.22 -16.96 -12.16
N PRO A 159 10.59 -16.60 -13.41
CA PRO A 159 11.94 -16.14 -13.72
C PRO A 159 12.34 -14.97 -12.82
N LYS A 160 13.55 -15.02 -12.25
CA LYS A 160 14.08 -13.96 -11.37
C LYS A 160 14.49 -12.70 -12.13
N LYS A 161 14.79 -12.84 -13.42
CA LYS A 161 15.21 -11.75 -14.30
C LYS A 161 14.55 -11.90 -15.66
N PHE A 162 14.06 -10.80 -16.19
CA PHE A 162 13.50 -10.73 -17.54
C PHE A 162 14.45 -9.93 -18.42
N LYS A 163 14.73 -10.45 -19.63
CA LYS A 163 15.65 -9.78 -20.57
C LYS A 163 15.01 -8.50 -21.09
N GLY A 164 15.57 -7.35 -20.71
CA GLY A 164 15.17 -6.04 -21.24
C GLY A 164 14.19 -5.25 -20.37
N PHE A 165 13.72 -5.79 -19.24
CA PHE A 165 12.85 -5.05 -18.30
C PHE A 165 12.97 -5.62 -16.88
N ASP A 166 12.68 -4.79 -15.89
CA ASP A 166 12.66 -5.17 -14.46
C ASP A 166 11.23 -5.27 -13.98
N VAL A 167 10.81 -6.48 -13.61
CA VAL A 167 9.52 -6.74 -12.99
C VAL A 167 9.70 -7.60 -11.75
N LYS A 168 9.03 -7.22 -10.66
CA LYS A 168 9.00 -7.99 -9.42
C LYS A 168 7.60 -8.49 -9.18
N PHE A 169 7.52 -9.78 -8.85
CA PHE A 169 6.28 -10.41 -8.42
C PHE A 169 6.31 -10.66 -6.91
N TYR A 170 5.16 -10.45 -6.29
CA TYR A 170 4.94 -10.63 -4.87
C TYR A 170 3.91 -11.73 -4.67
N HIS A 171 4.18 -12.65 -3.73
CA HIS A 171 3.23 -13.69 -3.37
C HIS A 171 2.10 -13.11 -2.52
N GLN A 172 0.87 -13.49 -2.83
CA GLN A 172 -0.31 -13.15 -2.06
C GLN A 172 -1.33 -14.27 -2.12
N THR A 173 -2.16 -14.41 -1.07
CA THR A 173 -3.31 -15.32 -1.03
C THR A 173 -4.59 -14.53 -1.24
N ARG A 174 -5.49 -14.97 -2.11
CA ARG A 174 -6.67 -14.25 -2.55
C ARG A 174 -7.94 -15.06 -2.51
N ASN A 175 -9.06 -14.43 -2.18
CA ASN A 175 -10.39 -14.94 -2.41
C ASN A 175 -10.86 -14.53 -3.80
N LEU A 176 -11.24 -15.52 -4.63
CA LEU A 176 -11.80 -15.25 -5.95
C LEU A 176 -13.31 -15.52 -5.91
N LYS A 177 -14.11 -14.59 -6.44
CA LYS A 177 -15.58 -14.72 -6.46
C LYS A 177 -16.00 -15.99 -7.19
N GLY A 178 -16.74 -16.88 -6.48
CA GLY A 178 -17.24 -18.15 -7.05
C GLY A 178 -16.21 -19.30 -7.03
N ILE A 179 -15.08 -19.13 -6.35
CA ILE A 179 -14.14 -20.18 -5.99
C ILE A 179 -14.18 -20.29 -4.47
N THR A 180 -14.40 -21.51 -3.96
CA THR A 180 -14.61 -21.76 -2.51
C THR A 180 -13.34 -21.58 -1.70
N ASP A 181 -12.19 -21.94 -2.26
CA ASP A 181 -10.91 -21.89 -1.58
C ASP A 181 -10.13 -20.62 -1.92
N THR A 182 -9.23 -20.23 -1.04
CA THR A 182 -8.26 -19.17 -1.33
C THR A 182 -7.28 -19.65 -2.39
N VAL A 183 -6.86 -18.74 -3.27
CA VAL A 183 -5.90 -19.00 -4.34
C VAL A 183 -4.61 -18.25 -4.07
N ASP A 184 -3.49 -18.93 -4.12
CA ASP A 184 -2.18 -18.31 -4.06
C ASP A 184 -1.80 -17.73 -5.42
N VAL A 185 -1.36 -16.48 -5.43
CA VAL A 185 -1.06 -15.74 -6.66
C VAL A 185 0.26 -14.98 -6.58
N TRP A 186 0.88 -14.82 -7.74
CA TRP A 186 1.92 -13.83 -7.97
C TRP A 186 1.30 -12.57 -8.53
N VAL A 187 1.64 -11.42 -7.96
CA VAL A 187 1.10 -10.11 -8.40
C VAL A 187 2.22 -9.10 -8.61
N THR A 188 2.04 -8.17 -9.54
CA THR A 188 2.97 -7.04 -9.74
C THR A 188 2.83 -6.01 -8.62
N LYS A 189 3.80 -5.08 -8.54
CA LYS A 189 3.91 -4.08 -7.47
C LYS A 189 2.64 -3.22 -7.33
N GLU A 190 2.03 -2.84 -8.43
CA GLU A 190 0.83 -2.00 -8.46
C GLU A 190 -0.34 -2.65 -7.73
N ILE A 191 -0.51 -3.97 -7.94
CA ILE A 191 -1.53 -4.77 -7.26
C ILE A 191 -1.12 -5.03 -5.81
N ALA A 192 0.15 -5.37 -5.58
CA ALA A 192 0.67 -5.61 -4.24
C ALA A 192 0.47 -4.38 -3.34
N ASN A 193 0.80 -3.19 -3.84
CA ASN A 193 0.64 -1.94 -3.10
C ASN A 193 -0.82 -1.62 -2.76
N GLN A 194 -1.79 -1.92 -3.65
CA GLN A 194 -3.21 -1.72 -3.34
C GLN A 194 -3.71 -2.61 -2.21
N PHE A 195 -3.14 -3.80 -2.11
CA PHE A 195 -3.52 -4.74 -1.05
C PHE A 195 -2.76 -4.49 0.25
N LEU A 196 -1.58 -3.94 0.17
CA LEU A 196 -0.93 -3.33 1.31
C LEU A 196 -1.79 -2.17 1.87
N THR A 197 -2.56 -1.49 1.02
CA THR A 197 -3.47 -0.39 1.44
C THR A 197 -4.89 -0.82 1.81
N ARG A 198 -5.39 -2.02 1.48
CA ARG A 198 -6.82 -2.36 1.69
C ARG A 198 -7.15 -3.57 2.55
N GLU A 199 -6.35 -4.63 2.64
CA GLU A 199 -6.78 -5.86 3.35
C GLU A 199 -5.74 -6.56 4.24
N ASN A 200 -4.43 -6.33 4.06
CA ASN A 200 -3.37 -6.96 4.86
C ASN A 200 -2.41 -6.00 5.54
N ILE A 201 -2.59 -4.73 5.34
CA ILE A 201 -2.45 -3.86 6.46
C ILE A 201 -3.86 -3.91 7.10
N LYS A 202 -4.03 -4.62 8.19
CA LYS A 202 -4.43 -3.89 9.37
C LYS A 202 -3.49 -2.71 9.39
N LEU A 203 -3.84 -1.65 8.69
CA LEU A 203 -3.42 -0.32 9.07
C LEU A 203 -3.99 -0.22 10.48
N THR A 204 -3.23 -0.67 11.43
CA THR A 204 -3.24 -0.01 12.71
C THR A 204 -2.91 1.40 12.28
N PRO A 205 -3.90 2.32 12.24
CA PRO A 205 -3.59 3.69 11.88
C PRO A 205 -2.40 4.03 12.74
N GLU A 206 -1.37 4.61 12.14
CA GLU A 206 -0.25 5.06 12.94
C GLU A 206 -0.84 5.90 14.07
N VAL A 207 -0.75 5.40 15.29
CA VAL A 207 -1.26 6.07 16.47
C VAL A 207 -0.06 6.54 17.26
N HIS A 208 -0.02 7.81 17.53
CA HIS A 208 1.04 8.41 18.33
C HIS A 208 0.61 8.47 19.79
N VAL A 209 1.52 8.10 20.69
CA VAL A 209 1.32 8.23 22.13
C VAL A 209 2.36 9.17 22.71
N ALA A 210 1.97 10.02 23.63
CA ALA A 210 2.85 10.97 24.27
C ALA A 210 2.54 11.06 25.77
N GLY A 211 3.53 11.50 26.54
CA GLY A 211 3.36 11.78 27.96
C GLY A 211 3.78 13.20 28.32
N THR A 212 3.12 13.75 29.33
CA THR A 212 3.54 14.96 30.02
C THR A 212 3.87 14.55 31.46
N CYS A 213 5.17 14.46 31.77
CA CYS A 213 5.65 13.94 33.05
C CYS A 213 5.87 15.05 34.06
N PHE A 214 5.20 14.91 35.19
CA PHE A 214 5.26 15.83 36.32
C PHE A 214 6.07 15.24 37.50
N LYS A 215 6.77 16.11 38.20
CA LYS A 215 7.30 15.84 39.58
C LYS A 215 7.02 17.01 40.51
N ASN A 216 6.83 16.72 41.79
CA ASN A 216 6.83 17.74 42.84
C ASN A 216 8.26 17.88 43.40
N GLU A 217 8.79 19.07 43.35
CA GLU A 217 10.12 19.36 43.88
C GLU A 217 10.02 20.54 44.84
N ASN A 218 10.18 20.27 46.14
CA ASN A 218 10.06 21.26 47.24
C ASN A 218 8.72 22.01 47.24
N GLY A 219 7.61 21.32 46.97
CA GLY A 219 6.27 21.92 46.89
C GLY A 219 5.94 22.62 45.57
N VAL A 220 6.86 22.64 44.61
CA VAL A 220 6.65 23.21 43.29
C VAL A 220 6.44 22.09 42.27
N LEU A 221 5.28 22.13 41.59
CA LEU A 221 5.01 21.21 40.49
C LEU A 221 5.84 21.62 39.27
N LYS A 222 6.58 20.67 38.74
CA LYS A 222 7.43 20.86 37.54
C LYS A 222 7.10 19.80 36.46
N VAL A 223 7.25 20.16 35.20
CA VAL A 223 7.13 19.27 34.07
C VAL A 223 8.48 19.09 33.36
N LEU A 224 8.71 17.90 32.80
CA LEU A 224 9.90 17.60 32.04
C LEU A 224 9.73 18.07 30.60
N LEU A 225 10.68 18.87 30.13
CA LEU A 225 10.86 19.29 28.74
C LEU A 225 12.20 18.81 28.22
N ALA A 226 12.23 18.30 27.01
CA ALA A 226 13.46 17.94 26.31
C ALA A 226 13.67 18.86 25.11
N LYS A 227 14.90 19.27 24.86
CA LYS A 227 15.25 20.05 23.67
C LYS A 227 15.83 19.14 22.62
N ARG A 228 15.21 19.14 21.45
CA ARG A 228 15.63 18.32 20.31
C ARG A 228 17.04 18.68 19.88
N SER A 229 17.86 17.68 19.53
CA SER A 229 19.20 17.93 19.03
C SER A 229 19.17 18.67 17.69
N ASN A 230 20.25 19.36 17.36
CA ASN A 230 20.39 20.08 16.09
C ASN A 230 20.47 19.14 14.88
N THR A 231 20.68 17.85 15.08
CA THR A 231 20.73 16.81 14.02
C THR A 231 19.36 16.27 13.63
N ARG A 232 18.31 16.61 14.36
CA ARG A 232 16.94 16.14 14.06
C ARG A 232 16.42 16.80 12.79
N LYS A 233 15.82 16.01 11.89
CA LYS A 233 15.28 16.48 10.60
C LYS A 233 14.10 17.45 10.77
N LEU A 234 13.24 17.22 11.77
CA LEU A 234 12.07 18.05 12.04
C LEU A 234 12.30 18.81 13.35
N TYR A 235 12.00 20.10 13.35
CA TYR A 235 12.01 20.97 14.52
C TYR A 235 13.31 20.88 15.37
N PRO A 236 14.53 20.98 14.77
CA PRO A 236 15.77 20.97 15.55
C PRO A 236 15.82 22.14 16.52
N ASN A 237 16.43 21.91 17.70
CA ASN A 237 16.60 22.91 18.78
C ASN A 237 15.30 23.44 19.41
N LEU A 238 14.13 22.84 19.12
CA LEU A 238 12.87 23.18 19.79
C LEU A 238 12.59 22.24 20.97
N TYR A 239 11.82 22.72 21.93
CA TYR A 239 11.36 21.92 23.04
C TYR A 239 10.25 20.96 22.63
N GLU A 240 10.34 19.74 23.18
CA GLU A 240 9.32 18.70 23.01
C GLU A 240 9.08 17.91 24.32
N GLY A 241 7.99 17.13 24.36
CA GLY A 241 7.72 16.11 25.36
C GLY A 241 8.16 14.73 24.86
N CYS A 242 8.04 13.71 25.73
CA CYS A 242 8.27 12.33 25.36
C CYS A 242 7.07 11.76 24.62
N GLY A 243 7.33 11.00 23.55
CA GLY A 243 6.29 10.31 22.80
C GLY A 243 6.80 9.74 21.48
N GLY A 244 5.99 8.88 20.89
CA GLY A 244 6.32 8.23 19.63
C GLY A 244 5.20 7.31 19.16
N GLN A 245 5.49 6.50 18.16
CA GLN A 245 4.55 5.57 17.57
C GLN A 245 4.20 4.44 18.55
N LEU A 246 2.92 4.09 18.61
CA LEU A 246 2.45 2.90 19.33
C LEU A 246 2.88 1.64 18.58
N SER A 247 3.44 0.67 19.28
CA SER A 247 3.85 -0.61 18.69
C SER A 247 2.67 -1.59 18.59
N ASN A 248 2.78 -2.58 17.70
CA ASN A 248 1.78 -3.64 17.61
C ASN A 248 1.67 -4.42 18.92
N ASN A 249 0.45 -4.73 19.34
CA ASN A 249 0.13 -5.46 20.56
C ASN A 249 0.49 -4.72 21.88
N GLU A 250 0.60 -3.41 21.85
CA GLU A 250 0.89 -2.54 22.98
C GLU A 250 -0.36 -1.74 23.37
N THR A 251 -0.58 -1.53 24.66
CA THR A 251 -1.61 -0.60 25.14
C THR A 251 -1.08 0.84 25.09
N PHE A 252 -1.95 1.83 25.10
CA PHE A 252 -1.52 3.24 25.16
C PHE A 252 -0.62 3.53 26.36
N VAL A 253 -0.99 3.02 27.54
CA VAL A 253 -0.25 3.20 28.78
C VAL A 253 1.15 2.58 28.69
N THR A 254 1.24 1.34 28.21
CA THR A 254 2.53 0.66 28.05
C THR A 254 3.40 1.32 26.99
N GLY A 255 2.80 1.86 25.93
CA GLY A 255 3.50 2.63 24.89
C GLY A 255 4.14 3.91 25.43
N VAL A 256 3.41 4.68 26.23
CA VAL A 256 3.96 5.88 26.87
C VAL A 256 5.09 5.54 27.82
N ALA A 257 4.90 4.53 28.70
CA ALA A 257 5.94 4.11 29.64
C ALA A 257 7.20 3.63 28.91
N ARG A 258 7.05 2.86 27.83
CA ARG A 258 8.17 2.41 26.99
C ARG A 258 8.94 3.59 26.39
N HIS A 259 8.26 4.60 25.84
CA HIS A 259 8.93 5.78 25.28
C HIS A 259 9.72 6.53 26.35
N TYR A 260 9.15 6.74 27.54
CA TYR A 260 9.90 7.34 28.63
C TYR A 260 11.13 6.52 29.02
N LYS A 261 11.01 5.20 29.10
CA LYS A 261 12.13 4.33 29.44
C LYS A 261 13.23 4.31 28.39
N LEU A 262 12.85 4.15 27.11
CA LEU A 262 13.81 4.00 26.01
C LEU A 262 14.43 5.32 25.57
N GLU A 263 13.62 6.39 25.50
CA GLU A 263 14.06 7.66 24.92
C GLU A 263 14.59 8.64 26.00
N PHE A 264 14.04 8.58 27.22
CA PHE A 264 14.41 9.49 28.29
C PHE A 264 15.11 8.82 29.49
N GLY A 265 15.16 7.50 29.53
CA GLY A 265 15.77 6.77 30.67
C GLY A 265 14.96 6.86 31.94
N LEU A 266 13.68 7.21 31.90
CA LEU A 266 12.84 7.44 33.09
C LEU A 266 11.81 6.34 33.26
N ASP A 267 11.52 6.02 34.52
CA ASP A 267 10.34 5.28 34.91
C ASP A 267 9.24 6.26 35.36
N VAL A 268 8.02 6.04 34.80
CA VAL A 268 6.88 6.93 35.03
C VAL A 268 5.61 6.14 35.36
N GLU A 269 4.77 6.69 36.21
CA GLU A 269 3.40 6.24 36.42
C GLU A 269 2.51 6.99 35.43
N VAL A 270 1.78 6.26 34.57
CA VAL A 270 0.89 6.84 33.56
C VAL A 270 -0.53 6.83 34.10
N PHE A 271 -1.20 8.00 34.14
CA PHE A 271 -2.56 8.12 34.58
C PHE A 271 -3.52 7.83 33.42
N GLU A 272 -4.07 6.61 33.37
CA GLU A 272 -4.90 6.12 32.25
C GLU A 272 -6.11 7.01 31.95
N HIS A 273 -6.72 7.58 32.98
CA HIS A 273 -7.92 8.42 32.83
C HIS A 273 -7.63 9.91 32.62
N MET A 274 -6.37 10.32 32.61
CA MET A 274 -5.96 11.70 32.43
C MET A 274 -5.22 11.86 31.11
N HIS A 275 -5.97 12.09 30.04
CA HIS A 275 -5.41 12.19 28.71
C HIS A 275 -6.08 13.29 27.88
N LYS A 276 -5.40 13.68 26.81
CA LYS A 276 -5.83 14.64 25.80
C LYS A 276 -5.56 14.09 24.41
N PHE A 277 -6.50 14.25 23.51
CA PHE A 277 -6.28 13.94 22.09
C PHE A 277 -5.55 15.07 21.38
N TYR A 278 -4.70 14.72 20.42
CA TYR A 278 -4.05 15.64 19.51
C TYR A 278 -3.86 15.01 18.14
N TYR A 279 -3.41 15.80 17.17
CA TYR A 279 -3.16 15.33 15.81
C TYR A 279 -1.81 15.84 15.36
N ILE A 280 -1.03 14.97 14.69
CA ILE A 280 0.18 15.36 14.00
C ILE A 280 -0.17 15.52 12.53
N GLN A 281 0.04 16.71 11.99
CA GLN A 281 -0.17 17.00 10.59
C GLN A 281 1.12 17.56 9.99
N GLN A 282 1.61 16.89 8.95
CA GLN A 282 2.72 17.35 8.13
C GLN A 282 2.23 17.64 6.72
N PRO A 283 2.84 18.59 5.99
CA PRO A 283 2.47 18.85 4.60
C PRO A 283 2.58 17.59 3.75
N ASN A 284 1.51 17.25 3.02
CA ASN A 284 1.42 16.07 2.13
C ASN A 284 1.48 14.69 2.81
N GLU A 285 1.36 14.62 4.14
CA GLU A 285 1.31 13.36 4.88
C GLU A 285 -0.09 13.14 5.49
N PRO A 286 -0.50 11.88 5.74
CA PRO A 286 -1.74 11.59 6.46
C PRO A 286 -1.72 12.18 7.87
N ILE A 287 -2.89 12.59 8.36
CA ILE A 287 -3.05 13.01 9.75
C ILE A 287 -2.86 11.80 10.67
N ILE A 288 -1.96 11.90 11.64
CA ILE A 288 -1.71 10.87 12.64
C ILE A 288 -2.43 11.26 13.93
N PRO A 289 -3.45 10.48 14.38
CA PRO A 289 -4.08 10.71 15.66
C PRO A 289 -3.13 10.39 16.81
N GLY A 290 -3.18 11.17 17.86
CA GLY A 290 -2.35 10.98 19.05
C GLY A 290 -3.12 11.15 20.35
N ILE A 291 -2.62 10.49 21.39
CA ILE A 291 -3.12 10.61 22.76
C ILE A 291 -1.96 10.98 23.68
N ARG A 292 -2.11 12.07 24.42
CA ARG A 292 -1.15 12.52 25.42
C ARG A 292 -1.68 12.23 26.82
N PHE A 293 -0.93 11.48 27.59
CA PHE A 293 -1.26 11.14 28.98
C PHE A 293 -0.52 12.04 29.97
N LEU A 294 -1.12 12.29 31.11
CA LEU A 294 -0.42 12.81 32.26
C LEU A 294 0.36 11.68 32.93
N CYS A 295 1.60 11.96 33.31
CA CYS A 295 2.48 11.00 33.95
C CYS A 295 3.12 11.60 35.20
N LYS A 296 3.38 10.74 36.16
CA LYS A 296 4.14 11.12 37.35
C LYS A 296 5.53 10.48 37.29
N TYR A 297 6.56 11.26 37.54
CA TYR A 297 7.92 10.78 37.66
C TYR A 297 8.04 9.81 38.82
N ILE A 298 8.68 8.67 38.61
CA ILE A 298 9.03 7.68 39.63
C ILE A 298 10.54 7.77 39.92
N GLU A 299 11.36 7.44 38.91
CA GLU A 299 12.81 7.42 39.05
C GLU A 299 13.53 7.55 37.71
N GLY A 300 14.84 7.69 37.73
CA GLY A 300 15.71 7.77 36.56
C GLY A 300 16.32 9.17 36.37
N ASN A 301 17.33 9.25 35.54
CA ASN A 301 17.94 10.51 35.12
C ASN A 301 17.75 10.69 33.63
N PRO A 302 17.19 11.83 33.18
CA PRO A 302 16.95 12.05 31.78
C PRO A 302 18.25 12.02 30.96
N LEU A 303 18.29 11.11 29.96
CA LEU A 303 19.43 10.97 29.05
C LEU A 303 18.94 10.45 27.70
N SER A 304 19.35 11.10 26.62
CA SER A 304 19.02 10.67 25.26
C SER A 304 19.99 11.26 24.24
N GLU A 305 20.38 10.47 23.25
CA GLU A 305 21.21 10.94 22.13
C GLU A 305 20.44 11.88 21.16
N ASN A 306 19.13 11.85 21.21
CA ASN A 306 18.24 12.65 20.37
C ASN A 306 17.94 14.05 20.91
N HIS A 307 18.38 14.34 22.15
CA HIS A 307 18.11 15.59 22.85
C HIS A 307 19.39 16.23 23.37
N SER A 308 19.46 17.54 23.25
CA SER A 308 20.63 18.30 23.70
C SER A 308 20.55 18.70 25.17
N GLU A 309 19.35 18.81 25.73
CA GLU A 309 19.12 19.16 27.13
C GLU A 309 17.76 18.68 27.63
N PHE A 310 17.68 18.52 28.97
CA PHE A 310 16.45 18.19 29.69
C PHE A 310 16.24 19.18 30.84
N ASN A 311 15.04 19.73 30.92
CA ASN A 311 14.71 20.74 31.94
C ASN A 311 13.43 20.39 32.69
N TRP A 312 13.48 20.40 34.00
CA TRP A 312 12.31 20.37 34.86
C TRP A 312 11.85 21.79 35.14
N LEU A 313 10.76 22.21 34.53
CA LEU A 313 10.28 23.59 34.56
C LEU A 313 8.93 23.69 35.26
N SER A 314 8.80 24.73 36.09
CA SER A 314 7.53 25.15 36.65
C SER A 314 6.61 25.80 35.65
N LEU A 315 5.34 25.93 35.97
CA LEU A 315 4.36 26.62 35.13
C LEU A 315 4.79 28.04 34.72
N ASP A 316 5.34 28.80 35.69
CA ASP A 316 5.77 30.18 35.45
C ASP A 316 7.00 30.25 34.56
N GLU A 317 7.93 29.30 34.67
CA GLU A 317 9.07 29.20 33.78
C GLU A 317 8.65 28.88 32.33
N ILE A 318 7.69 27.95 32.13
CA ILE A 318 7.16 27.64 30.81
C ILE A 318 6.45 28.84 30.20
N LYS A 319 5.65 29.58 30.98
CA LYS A 319 4.96 30.80 30.48
C LYS A 319 5.94 31.84 29.91
N ARG A 320 7.13 31.95 30.49
CA ARG A 320 8.18 32.91 30.06
C ARG A 320 8.92 32.51 28.79
N ILE A 321 8.93 31.21 28.41
CA ILE A 321 9.59 30.75 27.19
C ILE A 321 8.72 31.15 26.00
N PRO A 322 9.27 31.82 24.96
CA PRO A 322 8.53 32.17 23.74
C PRO A 322 7.95 30.94 23.03
N GLU A 323 6.77 31.11 22.38
CA GLU A 323 6.05 30.04 21.67
C GLU A 323 6.92 29.37 20.60
N GLU A 324 7.69 30.15 19.87
CA GLU A 324 8.58 29.68 18.79
C GLU A 324 9.74 28.78 19.26
N LYS A 325 9.92 28.62 20.57
CA LYS A 325 10.89 27.67 21.14
C LYS A 325 10.33 26.27 21.33
N PHE A 326 9.04 26.08 21.10
CA PHE A 326 8.37 24.80 21.19
C PHE A 326 8.03 24.27 19.80
N ILE A 327 7.91 22.95 19.66
CA ILE A 327 7.22 22.40 18.51
C ILE A 327 5.77 22.91 18.48
N PRO A 328 5.14 23.03 17.30
CA PRO A 328 3.80 23.62 17.17
C PRO A 328 2.79 23.05 18.17
N GLU A 329 1.97 23.92 18.77
CA GLU A 329 0.89 23.63 19.74
C GLU A 329 1.35 23.08 21.11
N LEU A 330 2.62 22.68 21.26
CA LEU A 330 3.09 21.97 22.47
C LEU A 330 3.03 22.82 23.73
N LYS A 331 3.38 24.10 23.67
CA LYS A 331 3.32 25.01 24.82
C LYS A 331 1.92 25.09 25.38
N LYS A 332 0.93 25.27 24.51
CA LYS A 332 -0.49 25.26 24.87
C LYS A 332 -0.89 23.94 25.51
N ASP A 333 -0.47 22.81 24.94
CA ASP A 333 -0.72 21.49 25.49
C ASP A 333 -0.18 21.34 26.90
N PHE A 334 1.05 21.79 27.16
CA PHE A 334 1.63 21.74 28.50
C PHE A 334 0.88 22.61 29.51
N LEU A 335 0.49 23.82 29.16
CA LEU A 335 -0.28 24.69 30.04
C LEU A 335 -1.62 24.04 30.42
N GLU A 336 -2.33 23.45 29.47
CA GLU A 336 -3.57 22.70 29.73
C GLU A 336 -3.33 21.45 30.58
N CYS A 337 -2.19 20.75 30.39
CA CYS A 337 -1.82 19.60 31.22
C CYS A 337 -1.54 19.98 32.67
N PHE A 338 -0.95 21.15 32.94
CA PHE A 338 -0.79 21.65 34.32
C PHE A 338 -2.14 21.82 35.01
N ASP A 339 -3.11 22.49 34.36
CA ASP A 339 -4.45 22.71 34.90
C ASP A 339 -5.16 21.36 35.20
N LEU A 340 -4.98 20.37 34.31
CA LEU A 340 -5.56 19.04 34.52
C LEU A 340 -4.92 18.31 35.68
N PHE A 341 -3.60 18.38 35.80
CA PHE A 341 -2.87 17.68 36.87
C PHE A 341 -3.19 18.26 38.23
N GLU A 342 -3.18 19.58 38.38
CA GLU A 342 -3.52 20.27 39.65
C GLU A 342 -4.94 19.96 40.11
N LYS A 343 -5.91 19.87 39.21
CA LYS A 343 -7.32 19.58 39.56
C LYS A 343 -7.59 18.14 39.98
N ASN A 344 -6.76 17.20 39.62
CA ASN A 344 -7.07 15.77 39.78
C ASN A 344 -6.05 14.99 40.64
N VAL A 345 -4.85 15.52 40.89
CA VAL A 345 -3.75 14.79 41.57
C VAL A 345 -3.26 15.54 42.80
N VAL A 346 -3.46 16.83 42.88
CA VAL A 346 -3.16 17.68 44.03
C VAL A 346 -4.45 17.98 44.78
#